data_31b525a6aeec21ef5279bab628368b4c
#
_entry.id   31b525a6aeec21ef5279bab628368b4c
#
_cell.length_a   1.000
_cell.length_b   1.000
_cell.length_c   1.000
_cell.angle_alpha   90.00
_cell.angle_beta   90.00
_cell.angle_gamma   90.00
#
_symmetry.space_group_name_H-M   'P 1'
#
loop_
_entity.id
_entity.type
_entity.pdbx_description
1 polymer ?
#
loop_
_entity_poly.entity_id
_entity_poly.type
_entity_poly.pdbx_seq_one_letter_code
_entity_poly.pdbx_strand_id
1 'polypeptide(L)'
;MIPKYRVWAKIGKRMVFSDDLLDIDYENKEIVTQQVYFENGLPDDRDIYCYDFDDIEFMQSTGLKDKNGKEIFEGDIVDYKGRKAVIKWHGSYASFIYIFVDELQKRVAGWSPLYLAYFHFEVIGNKFETPEFLEVEE
;
A
#
# COMPACT_ATOMS: atom_id res chain seq x y z
N MET A 1 -6.09 -16.63 -6.79
CA MET A 1 -5.85 -15.69 -5.67
C MET A 1 -7.03 -14.74 -5.55
N ILE A 2 -7.55 -14.55 -4.36
CA ILE A 2 -8.59 -13.55 -4.13
C ILE A 2 -7.90 -12.19 -4.02
N PRO A 3 -8.28 -11.21 -4.86
CA PRO A 3 -7.68 -9.89 -4.78
C PRO A 3 -7.91 -9.25 -3.42
N LYS A 4 -6.86 -8.66 -2.86
CA LYS A 4 -6.93 -7.89 -1.63
C LYS A 4 -6.53 -6.46 -1.90
N TYR A 5 -7.25 -5.53 -1.29
CA TYR A 5 -6.98 -4.11 -1.38
C TYR A 5 -6.81 -3.50 -0.01
N ARG A 6 -6.05 -2.43 0.05
CA ARG A 6 -6.14 -1.46 1.14
C ARG A 6 -6.42 -0.12 0.50
N VAL A 7 -7.00 0.81 1.25
CA VAL A 7 -7.30 2.15 0.73
C VAL A 7 -6.73 3.20 1.65
N TRP A 8 -6.27 4.30 1.03
CA TRP A 8 -5.89 5.50 1.74
C TRP A 8 -7.04 6.49 1.67
N ALA A 9 -7.62 6.85 2.81
CA ALA A 9 -8.64 7.87 2.91
C ALA A 9 -7.94 9.24 3.02
N LYS A 10 -8.10 10.07 2.00
CA LYS A 10 -7.45 11.40 1.92
C LYS A 10 -7.95 12.33 3.02
N ILE A 11 -9.26 12.28 3.30
CA ILE A 11 -9.86 13.00 4.42
C ILE A 11 -9.59 12.18 5.68
N GLY A 12 -9.01 12.82 6.67
CA GLY A 12 -8.61 12.16 7.92
C GLY A 12 -7.29 11.40 7.85
N LYS A 13 -6.69 11.26 6.68
CA LYS A 13 -5.37 10.63 6.46
C LYS A 13 -5.27 9.27 7.16
N ARG A 14 -6.16 8.36 6.78
CA ARG A 14 -6.27 7.04 7.40
C ARG A 14 -6.06 5.92 6.40
N MET A 15 -5.23 4.95 6.77
CA MET A 15 -5.09 3.71 6.00
C MET A 15 -6.14 2.70 6.46
N VAL A 16 -6.91 2.17 5.52
CA VAL A 16 -7.92 1.14 5.79
C VAL A 16 -7.44 -0.16 5.15
N PHE A 17 -7.19 -1.17 5.99
CA PHE A 17 -6.77 -2.48 5.53
C PHE A 17 -7.97 -3.34 5.13
N SER A 18 -7.72 -4.40 4.39
CA SER A 18 -8.77 -5.23 3.79
C SER A 18 -9.82 -5.75 4.76
N ASP A 19 -9.44 -6.04 6.01
CA ASP A 19 -10.39 -6.56 7.01
C ASP A 19 -11.42 -5.51 7.45
N ASP A 20 -11.09 -4.24 7.29
CA ASP A 20 -11.94 -3.10 7.64
C ASP A 20 -12.63 -2.49 6.42
N LEU A 21 -12.40 -3.03 5.24
CA LEU A 21 -13.07 -2.62 4.00
C LEU A 21 -14.26 -3.55 3.80
N LEU A 22 -15.46 -3.04 4.11
CA LEU A 22 -16.67 -3.85 4.17
C LEU A 22 -17.36 -4.03 2.82
N ASP A 23 -17.31 -3.01 1.96
CA ASP A 23 -17.97 -3.04 0.67
C ASP A 23 -17.28 -2.08 -0.30
N ILE A 24 -17.26 -2.47 -1.58
CA ILE A 24 -16.83 -1.62 -2.69
C ILE A 24 -18.00 -1.57 -3.66
N ASP A 25 -18.65 -0.41 -3.76
CA ASP A 25 -19.78 -0.18 -4.66
C ASP A 25 -19.29 0.53 -5.92
N TYR A 26 -19.09 -0.24 -6.98
CA TYR A 26 -18.60 0.28 -8.25
C TYR A 26 -19.65 1.10 -8.99
N GLU A 27 -20.93 0.83 -8.77
CA GLU A 27 -22.03 1.55 -9.43
C GLU A 27 -22.14 2.97 -8.89
N ASN A 28 -22.16 3.12 -7.57
CA ASN A 28 -22.26 4.43 -6.90
C ASN A 28 -20.89 5.07 -6.64
N LYS A 29 -19.80 4.36 -6.93
CA LYS A 29 -18.42 4.80 -6.73
C LYS A 29 -18.15 5.22 -5.28
N GLU A 30 -18.53 4.33 -4.37
CA GLU A 30 -18.36 4.51 -2.93
C GLU A 30 -17.74 3.27 -2.31
N ILE A 31 -17.10 3.45 -1.16
CA ILE A 31 -16.68 2.35 -0.31
C ILE A 31 -17.28 2.51 1.08
N VAL A 32 -17.48 1.39 1.75
CA VAL A 32 -17.91 1.33 3.15
C VAL A 32 -16.78 0.69 3.95
N THR A 33 -16.37 1.38 4.99
CA THR A 33 -15.29 0.93 5.88
C THR A 33 -15.75 0.93 7.32
N GLN A 34 -15.00 0.24 8.18
CA GLN A 34 -15.22 0.29 9.61
C GLN A 34 -13.93 0.64 10.34
N GLN A 35 -14.09 1.19 11.54
CA GLN A 35 -13.02 1.26 12.52
C GLN A 35 -13.52 0.56 13.77
N VAL A 36 -12.87 -0.54 14.14
CA VAL A 36 -13.25 -1.36 15.31
C VAL A 36 -12.46 -0.88 16.52
N TYR A 37 -13.15 -0.70 17.63
CA TYR A 37 -12.55 -0.35 18.91
C TYR A 37 -12.53 -1.58 19.79
N PHE A 38 -11.44 -1.75 20.55
CA PHE A 38 -11.25 -2.91 21.41
C PHE A 38 -11.22 -2.48 22.88
N GLU A 39 -11.81 -3.32 23.72
CA GLU A 39 -11.71 -3.21 25.16
C GLU A 39 -11.25 -4.55 25.71
N ASN A 40 -10.16 -4.54 26.48
CA ASN A 40 -9.55 -5.77 27.04
C ASN A 40 -9.22 -6.84 25.98
N GLY A 41 -8.82 -6.37 24.77
CA GLY A 41 -8.48 -7.26 23.66
C GLY A 41 -9.67 -7.81 22.88
N LEU A 42 -10.90 -7.43 23.25
CA LEU A 42 -12.14 -7.86 22.59
C LEU A 42 -12.80 -6.70 21.85
N PRO A 43 -13.43 -6.98 20.69
CA PRO A 43 -14.19 -5.95 19.98
C PRO A 43 -15.32 -5.42 20.86
N ASP A 44 -15.37 -4.11 21.07
CA ASP A 44 -16.38 -3.46 21.91
C ASP A 44 -17.38 -2.67 21.07
N ASP A 45 -16.89 -1.85 20.13
CA ASP A 45 -17.72 -1.00 19.30
C ASP A 45 -17.05 -0.76 17.96
N ARG A 46 -17.80 -0.20 17.01
CA ARG A 46 -17.24 0.18 15.71
C ARG A 46 -17.94 1.42 15.15
N ASP A 47 -17.18 2.21 14.40
CA ASP A 47 -17.70 3.29 13.57
C ASP A 47 -17.68 2.84 12.11
N ILE A 48 -18.70 3.25 11.36
CA ILE A 48 -18.80 3.01 9.93
C ILE A 48 -18.52 4.33 9.21
N TYR A 49 -17.61 4.27 8.23
CA TYR A 49 -17.26 5.41 7.39
C TYR A 49 -17.48 5.06 5.94
N CYS A 50 -18.15 5.98 5.21
CA CYS A 50 -18.34 5.85 3.77
C CYS A 50 -17.50 6.92 3.08
N TYR A 51 -16.84 6.54 1.98
CA TYR A 51 -16.03 7.45 1.20
C TYR A 51 -16.38 7.33 -0.28
N ASP A 52 -16.37 8.47 -0.99
CA ASP A 52 -16.44 8.46 -2.45
C ASP A 52 -15.09 8.01 -3.02
N PHE A 53 -15.09 7.41 -4.20
CA PHE A 53 -13.86 6.97 -4.87
C PHE A 53 -12.87 8.12 -5.08
N ASP A 54 -13.36 9.35 -5.26
CA ASP A 54 -12.50 10.52 -5.45
C ASP A 54 -11.73 10.90 -4.18
N ASP A 55 -12.17 10.43 -3.02
CA ASP A 55 -11.59 10.76 -1.72
C ASP A 55 -10.64 9.67 -1.21
N ILE A 56 -10.37 8.67 -2.03
CA ILE A 56 -9.53 7.53 -1.64
C ILE A 56 -8.55 7.15 -2.75
N GLU A 57 -7.50 6.42 -2.34
CA GLU A 57 -6.59 5.75 -3.25
C GLU A 57 -6.60 4.26 -2.96
N PHE A 58 -6.89 3.45 -3.98
CA PHE A 58 -6.81 2.00 -3.87
C PHE A 58 -5.38 1.53 -4.06
N MET A 59 -4.99 0.56 -3.26
CA MET A 59 -3.70 -0.14 -3.40
C MET A 59 -3.94 -1.62 -3.36
N GLN A 60 -3.47 -2.32 -4.38
CA GLN A 60 -3.63 -3.77 -4.50
C GLN A 60 -2.51 -4.49 -3.76
N SER A 61 -2.85 -5.60 -3.11
CA SER A 61 -1.84 -6.53 -2.58
C SER A 61 -1.09 -7.17 -3.74
N THR A 62 0.23 -7.28 -3.58
CA THR A 62 1.07 -7.98 -4.55
C THR A 62 0.93 -9.50 -4.47
N GLY A 63 0.35 -10.01 -3.38
CA GLY A 63 0.31 -11.44 -3.08
C GLY A 63 1.64 -11.99 -2.55
N LEU A 64 2.66 -11.15 -2.44
CA LEU A 64 3.99 -11.52 -1.98
C LEU A 64 4.23 -10.97 -0.58
N LYS A 65 5.08 -11.66 0.19
CA LYS A 65 5.45 -11.24 1.54
C LYS A 65 6.92 -10.88 1.59
N ASP A 66 7.26 -9.90 2.42
CA ASP A 66 8.64 -9.51 2.64
C ASP A 66 9.41 -10.57 3.46
N LYS A 67 10.68 -10.31 3.71
CA LYS A 67 11.53 -11.25 4.46
C LYS A 67 11.04 -11.55 5.88
N ASN A 68 10.18 -10.68 6.43
CA ASN A 68 9.61 -10.83 7.78
C ASN A 68 8.18 -11.40 7.75
N GLY A 69 7.68 -11.80 6.57
CA GLY A 69 6.34 -12.33 6.41
C GLY A 69 5.24 -11.27 6.30
N LYS A 70 5.60 -9.99 6.18
CA LYS A 70 4.63 -8.92 6.01
C LYS A 70 4.20 -8.82 4.55
N GLU A 71 2.89 -8.76 4.31
CA GLU A 71 2.32 -8.63 2.96
C GLU A 71 2.74 -7.30 2.32
N ILE A 72 3.16 -7.38 1.06
CA ILE A 72 3.61 -6.21 0.30
C ILE A 72 2.46 -5.71 -0.56
N PHE A 73 2.15 -4.41 -0.42
CA PHE A 73 1.12 -3.71 -1.21
C PHE A 73 1.75 -2.72 -2.19
N GLU A 74 1.03 -2.46 -3.27
CA GLU A 74 1.34 -1.31 -4.12
C GLU A 74 1.45 -0.04 -3.26
N GLY A 75 2.47 0.76 -3.51
CA GLY A 75 2.73 1.97 -2.74
C GLY A 75 3.59 1.78 -1.50
N ASP A 76 3.91 0.52 -1.13
CA ASP A 76 4.82 0.27 -0.04
C ASP A 76 6.23 0.77 -0.36
N ILE A 77 6.92 1.20 0.70
CA ILE A 77 8.34 1.53 0.64
C ILE A 77 9.07 0.43 1.38
N VAL A 78 10.06 -0.14 0.72
CA VAL A 78 10.84 -1.27 1.22
C VAL A 78 12.31 -0.90 1.32
N ASP A 79 13.01 -1.58 2.21
CA ASP A 79 14.45 -1.45 2.37
C ASP A 79 15.16 -2.70 1.87
N TYR A 80 16.22 -2.50 1.08
CA TYR A 80 17.11 -3.56 0.65
C TYR A 80 18.55 -3.12 0.92
N LYS A 81 19.13 -3.66 1.98
CA LYS A 81 20.52 -3.37 2.40
C LYS A 81 20.82 -1.86 2.51
N GLY A 82 19.89 -1.12 3.12
CA GLY A 82 20.02 0.32 3.31
C GLY A 82 19.55 1.17 2.14
N ARG A 83 19.13 0.55 1.05
CA ARG A 83 18.61 1.24 -0.12
C ARG A 83 17.10 1.10 -0.19
N LYS A 84 16.39 2.24 -0.26
CA LYS A 84 14.92 2.26 -0.28
C LYS A 84 14.39 2.13 -1.71
N ALA A 85 13.28 1.41 -1.85
CA ALA A 85 12.56 1.27 -3.11
C ALA A 85 11.06 1.41 -2.89
N VAL A 86 10.34 1.83 -3.92
CA VAL A 86 8.87 1.93 -3.90
C VAL A 86 8.27 0.87 -4.82
N ILE A 87 7.18 0.27 -4.37
CA ILE A 87 6.47 -0.78 -5.09
C ILE A 87 5.38 -0.15 -5.96
N LYS A 88 5.37 -0.48 -7.25
CA LYS A 88 4.42 0.05 -8.23
C LYS A 88 3.85 -1.07 -9.10
N TRP A 89 2.68 -0.81 -9.67
CA TRP A 89 2.11 -1.63 -10.72
C TRP A 89 2.58 -1.11 -12.08
N HIS A 90 3.12 -1.99 -12.92
CA HIS A 90 3.53 -1.65 -14.28
C HIS A 90 2.53 -2.25 -15.28
N GLY A 91 1.63 -1.39 -15.78
CA GLY A 91 0.53 -1.84 -16.62
C GLY A 91 0.94 -2.52 -17.92
N SER A 92 2.03 -2.06 -18.56
CA SER A 92 2.50 -2.62 -19.83
C SER A 92 3.04 -4.06 -19.68
N TYR A 93 3.55 -4.40 -18.49
CA TYR A 93 4.07 -5.74 -18.21
C TYR A 93 3.16 -6.55 -17.31
N ALA A 94 2.01 -5.98 -16.91
CA ALA A 94 1.03 -6.61 -16.01
C ALA A 94 1.72 -7.23 -14.78
N SER A 95 2.60 -6.48 -14.16
CA SER A 95 3.43 -6.96 -13.06
C SER A 95 3.72 -5.87 -12.04
N PHE A 96 3.91 -6.29 -10.80
CA PHE A 96 4.44 -5.40 -9.78
C PHE A 96 5.95 -5.26 -9.96
N ILE A 97 6.43 -4.04 -9.82
CA ILE A 97 7.83 -3.67 -9.97
C ILE A 97 8.29 -2.88 -8.75
N TYR A 98 9.58 -2.74 -8.61
CA TYR A 98 10.15 -1.82 -7.65
C TYR A 98 11.10 -0.84 -8.35
N ILE A 99 11.13 0.38 -7.83
CA ILE A 99 12.02 1.43 -8.30
C ILE A 99 12.75 1.97 -7.09
N PHE A 100 14.08 1.97 -7.12
CA PHE A 100 14.84 2.57 -6.03
C PHE A 100 14.56 4.07 -5.94
N VAL A 101 14.44 4.57 -4.72
CA VAL A 101 14.10 5.98 -4.46
C VAL A 101 15.11 6.92 -5.09
N ASP A 102 16.39 6.57 -5.06
CA ASP A 102 17.45 7.36 -5.68
C ASP A 102 17.36 7.43 -7.22
N GLU A 103 16.57 6.53 -7.84
CA GLU A 103 16.31 6.54 -9.28
C GLU A 103 15.10 7.38 -9.69
N LEU A 104 14.21 7.74 -8.74
CA LEU A 104 12.93 8.40 -9.04
C LEU A 104 13.10 9.78 -9.70
N GLN A 105 14.20 10.48 -9.43
CA GLN A 105 14.48 11.80 -9.99
C GLN A 105 15.17 11.74 -11.36
N LYS A 106 15.57 10.58 -11.79
CA LYS A 106 16.18 10.41 -13.10
C LYS A 106 15.14 10.51 -14.20
N ARG A 107 15.53 11.04 -15.35
CA ARG A 107 14.65 11.18 -16.51
C ARG A 107 14.07 9.85 -16.96
N VAL A 108 14.86 8.78 -16.86
CA VAL A 108 14.42 7.41 -17.10
C VAL A 108 14.79 6.62 -15.85
N ALA A 109 13.80 6.34 -15.02
CA ALA A 109 14.00 5.56 -13.80
C ALA A 109 14.18 4.08 -14.15
N GLY A 110 15.21 3.45 -13.61
CA GLY A 110 15.38 2.01 -13.70
C GLY A 110 14.38 1.30 -12.82
N TRP A 111 13.82 0.19 -13.29
CA TRP A 111 12.90 -0.63 -12.51
C TRP A 111 13.24 -2.10 -12.69
N SER A 112 12.78 -2.91 -11.74
CA SER A 112 12.97 -4.36 -11.77
C SER A 112 11.71 -5.07 -11.27
N PRO A 113 11.46 -6.32 -11.72
CA PRO A 113 10.32 -7.08 -11.27
C PRO A 113 10.40 -7.44 -9.79
N LEU A 114 9.31 -7.22 -9.06
CA LEU A 114 9.25 -7.51 -7.63
C LEU A 114 9.45 -8.99 -7.33
N TYR A 115 8.89 -9.89 -8.16
CA TYR A 115 8.94 -11.33 -7.91
C TYR A 115 10.35 -11.90 -7.87
N LEU A 116 11.34 -11.17 -8.37
CA LEU A 116 12.74 -11.60 -8.34
C LEU A 116 13.48 -11.23 -7.05
N ALA A 117 12.91 -10.33 -6.24
CA ALA A 117 13.64 -9.76 -5.11
C ALA A 117 12.83 -9.60 -3.82
N TYR A 118 11.52 -9.86 -3.82
CA TYR A 118 10.65 -9.58 -2.67
C TYR A 118 11.13 -10.17 -1.34
N PHE A 119 11.74 -11.33 -1.38
CA PHE A 119 12.22 -12.06 -0.19
C PHE A 119 13.45 -11.42 0.45
N HIS A 120 14.06 -10.43 -0.20
CA HIS A 120 15.16 -9.65 0.37
C HIS A 120 14.69 -8.35 1.00
N PHE A 121 13.44 -7.96 0.79
CA PHE A 121 12.92 -6.67 1.19
C PHE A 121 12.34 -6.68 2.60
N GLU A 122 12.38 -5.52 3.25
CA GLU A 122 11.64 -5.24 4.48
C GLU A 122 10.73 -4.05 4.22
N VAL A 123 9.42 -4.21 4.44
CA VAL A 123 8.47 -3.11 4.35
C VAL A 123 8.72 -2.16 5.52
N ILE A 124 9.06 -0.90 5.22
CA ILE A 124 9.38 0.11 6.23
C ILE A 124 8.37 1.25 6.29
N GLY A 125 7.46 1.32 5.34
CA GLY A 125 6.44 2.36 5.28
C GLY A 125 5.70 2.30 3.96
N ASN A 126 5.05 3.41 3.62
CA ASN A 126 4.35 3.54 2.33
C ASN A 126 4.31 5.01 1.92
N LYS A 127 3.98 5.24 0.66
CA LYS A 127 4.02 6.59 0.07
C LYS A 127 3.05 7.60 0.70
N PHE A 128 2.03 7.13 1.44
CA PHE A 128 1.05 8.00 2.07
C PHE A 128 1.36 8.32 3.52
N GLU A 129 1.74 7.31 4.31
CA GLU A 129 2.01 7.47 5.73
C GLU A 129 3.43 7.97 6.02
N THR A 130 4.39 7.60 5.17
CA THR A 130 5.80 7.96 5.33
C THR A 130 6.39 8.56 4.06
N PRO A 131 5.78 9.64 3.50
CA PRO A 131 6.24 10.22 2.23
C PRO A 131 7.68 10.73 2.28
N GLU A 132 8.19 11.04 3.45
CA GLU A 132 9.57 11.49 3.66
C GLU A 132 10.60 10.45 3.22
N PHE A 133 10.23 9.16 3.20
CA PHE A 133 11.12 8.10 2.71
C PHE A 133 11.34 8.17 1.19
N LEU A 134 10.51 8.91 0.47
CA LEU A 134 10.66 9.14 -0.97
C LEU A 134 11.58 10.33 -1.28
N GLU A 135 12.00 11.08 -0.26
CA GLU A 135 12.92 12.18 -0.43
C GLU A 135 14.35 11.65 -0.56
N VAL A 136 15.08 12.20 -1.51
CA VAL A 136 16.49 11.87 -1.72
C VAL A 136 17.33 12.87 -0.94
N GLU A 137 18.16 12.36 -0.05
CA GLU A 137 19.14 13.19 0.64
C GLU A 137 20.23 13.62 -0.35
N GLU A 138 20.48 14.90 -0.42
CA GLU A 138 21.56 15.47 -1.20
C GLU A 138 22.90 15.36 -0.46
#